data_990b7295a0e7815a2fb443ad0e03f406
#
_entry.id   990b7295a0e7815a2fb443ad0e03f406
#
_cell.length_a   1.000
_cell.length_b   1.000
_cell.length_c   1.000
_cell.angle_alpha   90.00
_cell.angle_beta   90.00
_cell.angle_gamma   90.00
#
_symmetry.space_group_name_H-M   'P 1'
#
loop_
_entity.id
_entity.type
_entity.pdbx_description
1 polymer ?
#
loop_
_entity_poly.entity_id
_entity_poly.type
_entity_poly.pdbx_seq_one_letter_code
_entity_poly.pdbx_strand_id
1 'polypeptide(L)'
;MGKIPKKTLEDLEYYEVLRQCADFAITPLGKQACLSLQPKTAIKELLEDLKAVSEYHASFDNENRIPNHGFEPLISIFSLLSVENSVLDISVFRIIAANTEITNTLLIFLVKFKTYYPTLYSYTDNLYVDKEIKKTIDAVIDRFGEVRDNASESLYQIRKQIQQLRSKISSSFNKALSQYQSAEYLDDIRESVVENRRVLAVKAMHRRKVKGAIMGSSKTGSIVFMEPEATHAQNRELQNLLFEEGEEIKKILSVLTDYFRPHLSYFKLQHEFLLSIDMVFAKARYAQEIRGVLPLID
;
A
#
# COMPACT_ATOMS: atom_id res chain seq x y z
N MET A 1 -9.80 4.52 42.11
CA MET A 1 -9.79 3.07 42.15
C MET A 1 -8.37 2.57 41.95
N GLY A 2 -7.87 1.64 42.80
CA GLY A 2 -6.48 1.17 42.78
C GLY A 2 -6.20 0.31 41.53
N LYS A 3 -4.99 0.47 40.93
CA LYS A 3 -4.53 -0.45 39.90
C LYS A 3 -4.43 -1.87 40.51
N ILE A 4 -4.93 -2.88 39.78
CA ILE A 4 -4.75 -4.28 40.15
C ILE A 4 -3.25 -4.59 40.17
N PRO A 5 -2.70 -5.15 41.24
CA PRO A 5 -1.28 -5.47 41.34
C PRO A 5 -0.84 -6.42 40.22
N LYS A 6 0.36 -6.18 39.67
CA LYS A 6 0.92 -7.02 38.60
C LYS A 6 0.99 -8.50 39.00
N LYS A 7 1.40 -8.76 40.24
CA LYS A 7 1.44 -10.13 40.79
C LYS A 7 0.10 -10.84 40.74
N THR A 8 -1.01 -10.13 41.05
CA THR A 8 -2.36 -10.71 40.94
C THR A 8 -2.71 -11.10 39.52
N LEU A 9 -2.31 -10.29 38.51
CA LEU A 9 -2.52 -10.61 37.09
C LEU A 9 -1.66 -11.82 36.68
N GLU A 10 -0.44 -11.94 37.20
CA GLU A 10 0.44 -13.09 36.94
C GLU A 10 -0.13 -14.36 37.58
N ASP A 11 -0.57 -14.29 38.84
CA ASP A 11 -1.16 -15.43 39.57
C ASP A 11 -2.47 -15.93 38.91
N LEU A 12 -3.21 -15.03 38.19
CA LEU A 12 -4.43 -15.35 37.45
C LEU A 12 -4.16 -15.73 35.97
N GLU A 13 -2.89 -15.85 35.57
CA GLU A 13 -2.48 -16.15 34.20
C GLU A 13 -3.10 -15.17 33.15
N TYR A 14 -3.39 -13.92 33.60
CA TYR A 14 -4.06 -12.92 32.75
C TYR A 14 -3.35 -12.68 31.42
N TYR A 15 -2.02 -12.59 31.45
CA TYR A 15 -1.23 -12.37 30.23
C TYR A 15 -1.26 -13.55 29.27
N GLU A 16 -1.42 -14.78 29.76
CA GLU A 16 -1.58 -15.96 28.93
C GLU A 16 -2.94 -15.96 28.23
N VAL A 17 -4.00 -15.57 28.94
CA VAL A 17 -5.34 -15.36 28.34
C VAL A 17 -5.28 -14.29 27.24
N LEU A 18 -4.58 -13.16 27.47
CA LEU A 18 -4.41 -12.14 26.46
C LEU A 18 -3.66 -12.66 25.22
N ARG A 19 -2.63 -13.48 25.41
CA ARG A 19 -1.87 -14.08 24.32
C ARG A 19 -2.75 -14.99 23.46
N GLN A 20 -3.51 -15.87 24.10
CA GLN A 20 -4.45 -16.76 23.40
C GLN A 20 -5.53 -15.97 22.66
N CYS A 21 -6.11 -14.95 23.28
CA CYS A 21 -7.08 -14.07 22.65
C CYS A 21 -6.47 -13.34 21.44
N ALA A 22 -5.25 -12.82 21.57
CA ALA A 22 -4.56 -12.08 20.52
C ALA A 22 -4.25 -12.92 19.27
N ASP A 23 -4.13 -14.24 19.40
CA ASP A 23 -3.92 -15.13 18.23
C ASP A 23 -5.13 -15.19 17.29
N PHE A 24 -6.31 -14.76 17.73
CA PHE A 24 -7.51 -14.65 16.89
C PHE A 24 -7.67 -13.30 16.18
N ALA A 25 -6.90 -12.26 16.55
CA ALA A 25 -6.96 -10.99 15.84
C ALA A 25 -6.54 -11.16 14.37
N ILE A 26 -7.25 -10.50 13.46
CA ILE A 26 -6.97 -10.57 12.02
C ILE A 26 -5.72 -9.78 11.68
N THR A 27 -5.51 -8.63 12.34
CA THR A 27 -4.43 -7.72 12.03
C THR A 27 -3.29 -7.77 13.07
N PRO A 28 -2.03 -7.51 12.66
CA PRO A 28 -0.94 -7.39 13.61
C PRO A 28 -1.18 -6.31 14.68
N LEU A 29 -1.87 -5.22 14.30
CA LEU A 29 -2.21 -4.15 15.22
C LEU A 29 -3.27 -4.58 16.23
N GLY A 30 -4.32 -5.29 15.79
CA GLY A 30 -5.32 -5.89 16.68
C GLY A 30 -4.69 -6.89 17.65
N LYS A 31 -3.74 -7.70 17.17
CA LYS A 31 -2.96 -8.60 18.04
C LYS A 31 -2.21 -7.83 19.11
N GLN A 32 -1.50 -6.77 18.75
CA GLN A 32 -0.78 -5.91 19.70
C GLN A 32 -1.73 -5.23 20.68
N ALA A 33 -2.89 -4.73 20.20
CA ALA A 33 -3.90 -4.12 21.04
C ALA A 33 -4.50 -5.10 22.05
N CYS A 34 -4.79 -6.35 21.65
CA CYS A 34 -5.23 -7.40 22.57
C CYS A 34 -4.19 -7.70 23.66
N LEU A 35 -2.91 -7.80 23.29
CA LEU A 35 -1.82 -8.04 24.25
C LEU A 35 -1.65 -6.89 25.27
N SER A 36 -2.05 -5.68 24.92
CA SER A 36 -1.93 -4.48 25.75
C SER A 36 -3.19 -4.17 26.59
N LEU A 37 -4.22 -5.02 26.52
CA LEU A 37 -5.46 -4.83 27.28
C LEU A 37 -5.18 -4.77 28.78
N GLN A 38 -5.90 -3.87 29.45
CA GLN A 38 -5.88 -3.76 30.90
C GLN A 38 -7.26 -4.17 31.46
N PRO A 39 -7.29 -4.75 32.67
CA PRO A 39 -8.56 -5.06 33.31
C PRO A 39 -9.42 -3.80 33.49
N LYS A 40 -10.68 -3.88 33.11
CA LYS A 40 -11.65 -2.80 33.33
C LYS A 40 -12.19 -2.85 34.73
N THR A 41 -12.28 -1.68 35.37
CA THR A 41 -12.80 -1.52 36.74
C THR A 41 -14.14 -0.78 36.75
N ALA A 42 -14.52 -0.12 35.66
CA ALA A 42 -15.81 0.54 35.51
C ALA A 42 -16.85 -0.46 34.97
N ILE A 43 -17.87 -0.76 35.77
CA ILE A 43 -18.93 -1.73 35.43
C ILE A 43 -19.60 -1.39 34.09
N LYS A 44 -19.88 -0.11 33.84
CA LYS A 44 -20.52 0.33 32.59
C LYS A 44 -19.70 -0.04 31.35
N GLU A 45 -18.41 0.28 31.36
CA GLU A 45 -17.50 -0.03 30.25
C GLU A 45 -17.31 -1.55 30.07
N LEU A 46 -17.30 -2.30 31.16
CA LEU A 46 -17.20 -3.76 31.12
C LEU A 46 -18.45 -4.38 30.49
N LEU A 47 -19.65 -3.91 30.85
CA LEU A 47 -20.91 -4.38 30.30
C LEU A 47 -21.04 -4.04 28.81
N GLU A 48 -20.59 -2.86 28.38
CA GLU A 48 -20.55 -2.46 26.96
C GLU A 48 -19.63 -3.38 26.16
N ASP A 49 -18.42 -3.67 26.65
CA ASP A 49 -17.51 -4.62 26.02
C ASP A 49 -18.10 -6.03 25.90
N LEU A 50 -18.67 -6.53 26.99
CA LEU A 50 -19.28 -7.86 27.02
C LEU A 50 -20.47 -7.96 26.03
N LYS A 51 -21.28 -6.91 25.91
CA LYS A 51 -22.36 -6.85 24.92
C LYS A 51 -21.81 -6.85 23.51
N ALA A 52 -20.80 -6.03 23.21
CA ALA A 52 -20.18 -5.99 21.88
C ALA A 52 -19.61 -7.38 21.48
N VAL A 53 -18.92 -8.05 22.42
CA VAL A 53 -18.40 -9.41 22.19
C VAL A 53 -19.52 -10.41 21.97
N SER A 54 -20.61 -10.34 22.76
CA SER A 54 -21.79 -11.21 22.61
C SER A 54 -22.49 -11.00 21.27
N GLU A 55 -22.67 -9.74 20.83
CA GLU A 55 -23.22 -9.40 19.53
C GLU A 55 -22.35 -9.95 18.39
N TYR A 56 -21.03 -9.79 18.48
CA TYR A 56 -20.12 -10.32 17.48
C TYR A 56 -20.14 -11.85 17.44
N HIS A 57 -20.11 -12.50 18.61
CA HIS A 57 -20.19 -13.96 18.73
C HIS A 57 -21.46 -14.52 18.10
N ALA A 58 -22.62 -13.88 18.35
CA ALA A 58 -23.89 -14.29 17.74
C ALA A 58 -23.87 -14.19 16.20
N SER A 59 -23.01 -13.35 15.63
CA SER A 59 -22.87 -13.23 14.16
C SER A 59 -22.26 -14.46 13.52
N PHE A 60 -21.52 -15.30 14.25
CA PHE A 60 -20.88 -16.49 13.69
C PHE A 60 -21.87 -17.56 13.26
N ASP A 61 -23.00 -17.64 13.95
CA ASP A 61 -24.07 -18.63 13.69
C ASP A 61 -25.20 -18.06 12.82
N ASN A 62 -25.07 -16.78 12.39
CA ASN A 62 -26.06 -16.08 11.61
C ASN A 62 -25.71 -16.15 10.10
N GLU A 63 -26.73 -16.20 9.22
CA GLU A 63 -26.52 -16.04 7.77
C GLU A 63 -25.93 -14.66 7.42
N ASN A 64 -26.29 -13.63 8.18
CA ASN A 64 -25.78 -12.26 8.03
C ASN A 64 -24.55 -12.06 8.92
N ARG A 65 -23.43 -12.59 8.53
CA ARG A 65 -22.15 -12.43 9.25
C ARG A 65 -21.60 -11.03 9.07
N ILE A 66 -20.95 -10.50 10.11
CA ILE A 66 -20.21 -9.25 10.04
C ILE A 66 -19.11 -9.39 8.95
N PRO A 67 -19.01 -8.44 8.02
CA PRO A 67 -18.02 -8.50 6.93
C PRO A 67 -16.58 -8.56 7.44
N ASN A 68 -15.67 -9.09 6.60
CA ASN A 68 -14.24 -9.08 6.89
C ASN A 68 -13.74 -7.64 7.07
N HIS A 69 -12.89 -7.45 8.08
CA HIS A 69 -12.37 -6.14 8.50
C HIS A 69 -10.82 -6.13 8.60
N GLY A 70 -10.14 -7.03 7.91
CA GLY A 70 -8.69 -7.03 7.85
C GLY A 70 -8.19 -5.74 7.20
N PHE A 71 -7.45 -4.90 7.94
CA PHE A 71 -6.98 -3.58 7.52
C PHE A 71 -5.48 -3.43 7.75
N GLU A 72 -4.87 -2.47 7.05
CA GLU A 72 -3.48 -2.10 7.27
C GLU A 72 -3.37 -0.85 8.16
N PRO A 73 -2.37 -0.79 9.07
CA PRO A 73 -2.26 0.33 10.01
C PRO A 73 -1.94 1.65 9.31
N LEU A 74 -2.60 2.74 9.75
CA LEU A 74 -2.39 4.10 9.25
C LEU A 74 -1.53 4.98 10.18
N ILE A 75 -0.97 4.45 11.26
CA ILE A 75 -0.31 5.26 12.32
C ILE A 75 0.86 6.09 11.78
N SER A 76 1.71 5.51 10.94
CA SER A 76 2.82 6.22 10.28
C SER A 76 2.34 7.30 9.31
N ILE A 77 1.16 7.11 8.73
CA ILE A 77 0.54 8.02 7.77
C ILE A 77 0.02 9.28 8.46
N PHE A 78 -0.48 9.15 9.69
CA PHE A 78 -0.98 10.30 10.45
C PHE A 78 0.11 11.33 10.71
N SER A 79 1.33 10.90 11.03
CA SER A 79 2.47 11.80 11.20
C SER A 79 2.85 12.50 9.89
N LEU A 80 2.84 11.79 8.76
CA LEU A 80 3.12 12.38 7.45
C LEU A 80 2.06 13.40 7.04
N LEU A 81 0.77 13.08 7.18
CA LEU A 81 -0.33 14.01 6.86
C LEU A 81 -0.32 15.27 7.74
N SER A 82 0.24 15.21 8.95
CA SER A 82 0.33 16.39 9.85
C SER A 82 1.49 17.33 9.52
N VAL A 83 2.45 16.91 8.68
CA VAL A 83 3.60 17.72 8.27
C VAL A 83 3.33 18.38 6.93
N GLU A 84 3.40 19.71 6.88
CA GLU A 84 3.27 20.48 5.64
C GLU A 84 4.35 20.06 4.62
N ASN A 85 4.00 20.07 3.35
CA ASN A 85 4.86 19.69 2.22
C ASN A 85 5.37 18.24 2.23
N SER A 86 4.91 17.38 3.14
CA SER A 86 5.14 15.94 2.99
C SER A 86 4.33 15.39 1.81
N VAL A 87 4.86 14.40 1.14
CA VAL A 87 4.19 13.73 0.01
C VAL A 87 4.03 12.26 0.38
N LEU A 88 2.82 11.75 0.26
CA LEU A 88 2.53 10.34 0.48
C LEU A 88 2.90 9.51 -0.76
N ASP A 89 3.40 8.31 -0.51
CA ASP A 89 3.66 7.33 -1.57
C ASP A 89 2.37 6.70 -2.11
N ILE A 90 2.42 6.19 -3.32
CA ILE A 90 1.29 5.50 -3.98
C ILE A 90 0.73 4.37 -3.12
N SER A 91 1.59 3.57 -2.49
CA SER A 91 1.19 2.48 -1.59
C SER A 91 0.30 2.94 -0.44
N VAL A 92 0.59 4.13 0.09
CA VAL A 92 -0.15 4.74 1.20
C VAL A 92 -1.57 5.11 0.77
N PHE A 93 -1.74 5.71 -0.40
CA PHE A 93 -3.08 6.02 -0.94
C PHE A 93 -3.91 4.75 -1.15
N ARG A 94 -3.29 3.67 -1.57
CA ARG A 94 -3.98 2.37 -1.70
C ARG A 94 -4.46 1.83 -0.36
N ILE A 95 -3.66 1.97 0.70
CA ILE A 95 -4.07 1.60 2.07
C ILE A 95 -5.25 2.47 2.53
N ILE A 96 -5.20 3.78 2.31
CA ILE A 96 -6.31 4.69 2.64
C ILE A 96 -7.58 4.27 1.90
N ALA A 97 -7.50 4.00 0.60
CA ALA A 97 -8.65 3.57 -0.20
C ALA A 97 -9.23 2.24 0.29
N ALA A 98 -8.37 1.24 0.57
CA ALA A 98 -8.79 -0.08 1.05
C ALA A 98 -9.45 0.01 2.43
N ASN A 99 -8.85 0.72 3.39
CA ASN A 99 -9.42 0.89 4.72
C ASN A 99 -10.75 1.65 4.69
N THR A 100 -10.86 2.66 3.82
CA THR A 100 -12.14 3.38 3.62
C THR A 100 -13.22 2.46 3.06
N GLU A 101 -12.89 1.59 2.12
CA GLU A 101 -13.84 0.63 1.55
C GLU A 101 -14.30 -0.42 2.58
N ILE A 102 -13.40 -0.93 3.41
CA ILE A 102 -13.70 -1.82 4.52
C ILE A 102 -14.62 -1.10 5.52
N THR A 103 -14.27 0.12 5.93
CA THR A 103 -15.09 0.94 6.83
C THR A 103 -16.49 1.16 6.26
N ASN A 104 -16.61 1.58 5.00
CA ASN A 104 -17.90 1.77 4.32
C ASN A 104 -18.75 0.50 4.33
N THR A 105 -18.12 -0.64 4.07
CA THR A 105 -18.81 -1.94 4.06
C THR A 105 -19.37 -2.28 5.45
N LEU A 106 -18.58 -2.08 6.50
CA LEU A 106 -18.99 -2.29 7.88
C LEU A 106 -20.11 -1.31 8.30
N LEU A 107 -19.98 -0.03 7.94
CA LEU A 107 -21.00 0.99 8.25
C LEU A 107 -22.33 0.63 7.60
N ILE A 108 -22.34 0.29 6.31
CA ILE A 108 -23.56 -0.13 5.61
C ILE A 108 -24.19 -1.35 6.28
N PHE A 109 -23.37 -2.32 6.66
CA PHE A 109 -23.81 -3.53 7.34
C PHE A 109 -24.42 -3.20 8.71
N LEU A 110 -23.70 -2.46 9.57
CA LEU A 110 -24.15 -2.14 10.92
C LEU A 110 -25.41 -1.24 10.93
N VAL A 111 -25.54 -0.31 9.98
CA VAL A 111 -26.77 0.46 9.80
C VAL A 111 -27.96 -0.44 9.46
N LYS A 112 -27.76 -1.39 8.52
CA LYS A 112 -28.79 -2.34 8.09
C LYS A 112 -29.25 -3.25 9.24
N PHE A 113 -28.33 -3.66 10.10
CA PHE A 113 -28.56 -4.63 11.17
C PHE A 113 -28.50 -4.01 12.58
N LYS A 114 -28.73 -2.71 12.73
CA LYS A 114 -28.61 -1.98 14.02
C LYS A 114 -29.44 -2.53 15.17
N THR A 115 -30.56 -3.18 14.88
CA THR A 115 -31.43 -3.82 15.89
C THR A 115 -30.85 -5.13 16.43
N TYR A 116 -30.01 -5.81 15.65
CA TYR A 116 -29.33 -7.04 16.06
C TYR A 116 -27.97 -6.78 16.71
N TYR A 117 -27.29 -5.68 16.31
CA TYR A 117 -25.96 -5.30 16.75
C TYR A 117 -25.94 -3.86 17.30
N PRO A 118 -26.77 -3.51 18.31
CA PRO A 118 -26.90 -2.12 18.77
C PRO A 118 -25.61 -1.57 19.39
N THR A 119 -24.84 -2.40 20.11
CA THR A 119 -23.58 -1.97 20.72
C THR A 119 -22.50 -1.78 19.67
N LEU A 120 -22.36 -2.69 18.71
CA LEU A 120 -21.42 -2.53 17.59
C LEU A 120 -21.81 -1.36 16.67
N TYR A 121 -23.11 -1.11 16.52
CA TYR A 121 -23.60 0.07 15.79
C TYR A 121 -23.18 1.37 16.48
N SER A 122 -23.15 1.44 17.81
CA SER A 122 -22.70 2.65 18.51
C SER A 122 -21.22 2.99 18.25
N TYR A 123 -20.39 2.04 17.81
CA TYR A 123 -19.02 2.30 17.42
C TYR A 123 -18.91 3.11 16.11
N THR A 124 -20.01 3.23 15.37
CA THR A 124 -20.07 4.02 14.12
C THR A 124 -20.28 5.51 14.34
N ASP A 125 -20.40 5.96 15.59
CA ASP A 125 -20.61 7.37 15.91
C ASP A 125 -19.51 8.25 15.29
N ASN A 126 -19.94 9.33 14.63
CA ASN A 126 -19.08 10.25 13.88
C ASN A 126 -18.41 9.68 12.61
N LEU A 127 -18.77 8.46 12.20
CA LEU A 127 -18.37 7.89 10.93
C LEU A 127 -19.52 7.95 9.92
N TYR A 128 -19.20 8.10 8.66
CA TYR A 128 -20.14 8.12 7.55
C TYR A 128 -19.59 7.37 6.33
N VAL A 129 -20.47 6.92 5.46
CA VAL A 129 -20.06 6.26 4.22
C VAL A 129 -19.48 7.30 3.26
N ASP A 130 -18.18 7.24 3.02
CA ASP A 130 -17.48 8.13 2.10
C ASP A 130 -17.01 7.37 0.86
N LYS A 131 -17.63 7.69 -0.28
CA LYS A 131 -17.25 7.11 -1.59
C LYS A 131 -16.27 8.00 -2.35
N GLU A 132 -16.14 9.28 -1.97
CA GLU A 132 -15.30 10.23 -2.71
C GLU A 132 -13.82 9.99 -2.43
N ILE A 133 -13.43 9.55 -1.23
CA ILE A 133 -12.03 9.22 -0.92
C ILE A 133 -11.46 8.22 -1.94
N LYS A 134 -12.11 7.05 -2.05
CA LYS A 134 -11.67 6.02 -3.01
C LYS A 134 -11.73 6.51 -4.44
N LYS A 135 -12.80 7.18 -4.84
CA LYS A 135 -12.98 7.70 -6.19
C LYS A 135 -11.90 8.72 -6.56
N THR A 136 -11.52 9.61 -5.64
CA THR A 136 -10.44 10.59 -5.85
C THR A 136 -9.10 9.90 -6.03
N ILE A 137 -8.81 8.87 -5.22
CA ILE A 137 -7.58 8.08 -5.35
C ILE A 137 -7.58 7.32 -6.67
N ASP A 138 -8.67 6.62 -7.02
CA ASP A 138 -8.79 5.82 -8.25
C ASP A 138 -8.76 6.70 -9.53
N ALA A 139 -9.07 7.99 -9.44
CA ALA A 139 -8.93 8.93 -10.56
C ALA A 139 -7.44 9.23 -10.86
N VAL A 140 -6.56 9.14 -9.89
CA VAL A 140 -5.13 9.45 -10.00
C VAL A 140 -4.28 8.17 -10.12
N ILE A 141 -4.60 7.15 -9.34
CA ILE A 141 -3.83 5.91 -9.21
C ILE A 141 -4.68 4.76 -9.77
N ASP A 142 -4.07 3.92 -10.59
CA ASP A 142 -4.75 2.77 -11.16
C ASP A 142 -4.70 1.54 -10.22
N ARG A 143 -5.36 0.45 -10.64
CA ARG A 143 -5.42 -0.82 -9.89
C ARG A 143 -4.06 -1.51 -9.73
N PHE A 144 -3.08 -1.18 -10.56
CA PHE A 144 -1.73 -1.76 -10.51
C PHE A 144 -0.79 -0.97 -9.59
N GLY A 145 -1.22 0.22 -9.14
CA GLY A 145 -0.42 1.11 -8.31
C GLY A 145 0.47 2.03 -9.13
N GLU A 146 0.03 2.38 -10.35
CA GLU A 146 0.70 3.34 -11.21
C GLU A 146 -0.13 4.63 -11.29
N VAL A 147 0.55 5.78 -11.39
CA VAL A 147 -0.15 7.05 -11.65
C VAL A 147 -0.67 7.01 -13.10
N ARG A 148 -1.97 7.26 -13.26
CA ARG A 148 -2.62 7.25 -14.57
C ARG A 148 -2.05 8.29 -15.52
N ASP A 149 -1.98 7.96 -16.80
CA ASP A 149 -1.50 8.90 -17.84
C ASP A 149 -2.30 10.21 -17.86
N ASN A 150 -3.60 10.13 -17.61
CA ASN A 150 -4.52 11.26 -17.58
C ASN A 150 -4.64 11.95 -16.21
N ALA A 151 -3.77 11.62 -15.25
CA ALA A 151 -3.74 12.30 -13.95
C ALA A 151 -3.35 13.78 -14.07
N SER A 152 -2.54 14.14 -15.07
CA SER A 152 -2.33 15.52 -15.52
C SER A 152 -2.06 15.56 -17.02
N GLU A 153 -2.36 16.69 -17.64
CA GLU A 153 -2.04 16.92 -19.07
C GLU A 153 -0.52 16.86 -19.31
N SER A 154 0.26 17.41 -18.38
CA SER A 154 1.73 17.37 -18.42
C SER A 154 2.26 15.93 -18.44
N LEU A 155 1.80 15.08 -17.54
CA LEU A 155 2.21 13.67 -17.48
C LEU A 155 1.86 12.93 -18.78
N TYR A 156 0.66 13.16 -19.31
CA TYR A 156 0.24 12.57 -20.57
C TYR A 156 1.18 12.94 -21.74
N GLN A 157 1.54 14.21 -21.85
CA GLN A 157 2.44 14.69 -22.90
C GLN A 157 3.87 14.14 -22.73
N ILE A 158 4.40 14.11 -21.50
CA ILE A 158 5.72 13.54 -21.20
C ILE A 158 5.76 12.05 -21.60
N ARG A 159 4.79 11.26 -21.20
CA ARG A 159 4.72 9.82 -21.52
C ARG A 159 4.56 9.57 -23.02
N LYS A 160 3.79 10.39 -23.69
CA LYS A 160 3.68 10.35 -25.16
C LYS A 160 5.02 10.63 -25.84
N GLN A 161 5.77 11.63 -25.38
CA GLN A 161 7.12 11.92 -25.89
C GLN A 161 8.10 10.78 -25.60
N ILE A 162 8.07 10.19 -24.42
CA ILE A 162 8.86 9.01 -24.05
C ILE A 162 8.60 7.85 -25.03
N GLN A 163 7.34 7.53 -25.31
CA GLN A 163 6.99 6.46 -26.25
C GLN A 163 7.50 6.74 -27.66
N GLN A 164 7.32 7.96 -28.15
CA GLN A 164 7.81 8.37 -29.46
C GLN A 164 9.34 8.29 -29.55
N LEU A 165 10.01 8.73 -28.50
CA LEU A 165 11.46 8.72 -28.42
C LEU A 165 12.03 7.30 -28.33
N ARG A 166 11.41 6.41 -27.58
CA ARG A 166 11.77 4.98 -27.53
C ARG A 166 11.65 4.32 -28.91
N SER A 167 10.61 4.65 -29.66
CA SER A 167 10.43 4.16 -31.04
C SER A 167 11.53 4.68 -31.97
N LYS A 168 11.91 5.97 -31.86
CA LYS A 168 13.01 6.56 -32.62
C LYS A 168 14.37 5.92 -32.28
N ILE A 169 14.64 5.72 -30.98
CA ILE A 169 15.86 5.04 -30.51
C ILE A 169 15.95 3.64 -31.09
N SER A 170 14.85 2.87 -31.03
CA SER A 170 14.81 1.51 -31.58
C SER A 170 15.09 1.49 -33.08
N SER A 171 14.50 2.41 -33.85
CA SER A 171 14.74 2.55 -35.30
C SER A 171 16.21 2.92 -35.61
N SER A 172 16.76 3.92 -34.88
CA SER A 172 18.15 4.35 -35.04
C SER A 172 19.14 3.25 -34.69
N PHE A 173 18.86 2.53 -33.59
CA PHE A 173 19.69 1.39 -33.16
C PHE A 173 19.67 0.26 -34.19
N ASN A 174 18.50 -0.13 -34.70
CA ASN A 174 18.37 -1.21 -35.69
C ASN A 174 19.10 -0.87 -36.99
N LYS A 175 19.09 0.42 -37.44
CA LYS A 175 19.88 0.87 -38.59
C LYS A 175 21.38 0.70 -38.32
N ALA A 176 21.88 1.11 -37.14
CA ALA A 176 23.27 0.95 -36.78
C ALA A 176 23.64 -0.53 -36.67
N LEU A 177 22.77 -1.36 -36.05
CA LEU A 177 22.97 -2.81 -35.95
C LEU A 177 23.12 -3.44 -37.33
N SER A 178 22.21 -3.17 -38.27
CA SER A 178 22.31 -3.71 -39.63
C SER A 178 23.57 -3.26 -40.36
N GLN A 179 23.95 -1.99 -40.25
CA GLN A 179 25.15 -1.44 -40.84
C GLN A 179 26.41 -2.15 -40.38
N TYR A 180 26.58 -2.29 -39.08
CA TYR A 180 27.81 -2.89 -38.50
C TYR A 180 27.81 -4.42 -38.58
N GLN A 181 26.63 -5.05 -38.65
CA GLN A 181 26.50 -6.47 -38.95
C GLN A 181 26.96 -6.80 -40.38
N SER A 182 26.51 -6.01 -41.39
CA SER A 182 26.94 -6.19 -42.76
C SER A 182 28.44 -5.94 -42.98
N ALA A 183 29.03 -5.14 -42.10
CA ALA A 183 30.50 -4.92 -42.08
C ALA A 183 31.28 -6.00 -41.31
N GLU A 184 30.61 -7.01 -40.72
CA GLU A 184 31.17 -8.10 -39.90
C GLU A 184 31.95 -7.62 -38.66
N TYR A 185 31.63 -6.42 -38.13
CA TYR A 185 32.28 -5.86 -36.95
C TYR A 185 31.71 -6.39 -35.63
N LEU A 186 30.49 -6.96 -35.68
CA LEU A 186 29.80 -7.47 -34.50
C LEU A 186 30.17 -8.92 -34.19
N ASP A 187 30.09 -9.26 -32.91
CA ASP A 187 30.16 -10.64 -32.43
C ASP A 187 28.87 -11.42 -32.78
N ASP A 188 28.85 -12.73 -32.54
CA ASP A 188 27.68 -13.59 -32.79
C ASP A 188 26.47 -13.16 -31.96
N ILE A 189 26.68 -12.59 -30.75
CA ILE A 189 25.64 -12.04 -29.88
C ILE A 189 25.01 -10.79 -30.48
N ARG A 190 25.70 -10.04 -31.33
CA ARG A 190 25.31 -8.80 -32.04
C ARG A 190 24.98 -7.62 -31.15
N GLU A 191 24.10 -7.79 -30.13
CA GLU A 191 23.65 -6.75 -29.22
C GLU A 191 23.51 -7.26 -27.79
N SER A 192 23.49 -6.34 -26.83
CA SER A 192 23.25 -6.59 -25.41
C SER A 192 22.55 -5.39 -24.79
N VAL A 193 22.29 -5.46 -23.48
CA VAL A 193 21.77 -4.33 -22.68
C VAL A 193 22.77 -4.01 -21.57
N VAL A 194 23.20 -2.76 -21.51
CA VAL A 194 24.08 -2.23 -20.45
C VAL A 194 23.43 -0.96 -19.91
N GLU A 195 23.29 -0.86 -18.58
CA GLU A 195 22.67 0.29 -17.92
C GLU A 195 21.32 0.70 -18.54
N ASN A 196 20.48 -0.29 -18.81
CA ASN A 196 19.15 -0.11 -19.44
C ASN A 196 19.17 0.50 -20.85
N ARG A 197 20.32 0.41 -21.57
CA ARG A 197 20.50 0.86 -22.96
C ARG A 197 20.88 -0.32 -23.84
N ARG A 198 20.31 -0.37 -25.04
CA ARG A 198 20.75 -1.34 -26.06
C ARG A 198 22.13 -0.94 -26.56
N VAL A 199 23.06 -1.89 -26.61
CA VAL A 199 24.43 -1.69 -27.06
C VAL A 199 24.81 -2.73 -28.08
N LEU A 200 25.68 -2.37 -29.01
CA LEU A 200 26.25 -3.28 -29.99
C LEU A 200 27.37 -4.09 -29.32
N ALA A 201 27.37 -5.39 -29.57
CA ALA A 201 28.47 -6.30 -29.15
C ALA A 201 29.52 -6.30 -30.26
N VAL A 202 30.54 -5.47 -30.13
CA VAL A 202 31.56 -5.24 -31.14
C VAL A 202 32.79 -6.10 -30.85
N LYS A 203 33.32 -6.83 -31.85
CA LYS A 203 34.61 -7.51 -31.73
C LYS A 203 35.70 -6.50 -31.36
N ALA A 204 36.48 -6.75 -30.31
CA ALA A 204 37.44 -5.80 -29.76
C ALA A 204 38.43 -5.23 -30.82
N MET A 205 38.79 -6.03 -31.81
CA MET A 205 39.64 -5.62 -32.93
C MET A 205 39.02 -4.55 -33.82
N HIS A 206 37.67 -4.45 -33.84
CA HIS A 206 36.92 -3.51 -34.67
C HIS A 206 36.38 -2.29 -33.88
N ARG A 207 36.68 -2.17 -32.59
CA ARG A 207 36.16 -1.09 -31.71
C ARG A 207 36.39 0.32 -32.26
N ARG A 208 37.49 0.55 -32.98
CA ARG A 208 37.81 1.86 -33.57
C ARG A 208 37.06 2.16 -34.89
N LYS A 209 36.44 1.14 -35.48
CA LYS A 209 35.67 1.27 -36.73
C LYS A 209 34.18 1.53 -36.46
N VAL A 210 33.70 1.28 -35.24
CA VAL A 210 32.33 1.55 -34.83
C VAL A 210 32.27 2.92 -34.15
N LYS A 211 31.43 3.80 -34.68
CA LYS A 211 31.19 5.11 -34.05
C LYS A 211 30.22 4.99 -32.88
N GLY A 212 30.68 5.39 -31.69
CA GLY A 212 29.84 5.34 -30.48
C GLY A 212 30.69 5.35 -29.21
N ALA A 213 30.00 5.29 -28.07
CA ALA A 213 30.61 5.28 -26.75
C ALA A 213 30.77 3.85 -26.21
N ILE A 214 31.89 3.57 -25.58
CA ILE A 214 32.15 2.28 -24.91
C ILE A 214 31.38 2.30 -23.58
N MET A 215 30.52 1.31 -23.39
CA MET A 215 29.71 1.13 -22.18
C MET A 215 30.23 -0.02 -21.29
N GLY A 216 31.12 -0.85 -21.83
CA GLY A 216 31.70 -1.98 -21.10
C GLY A 216 32.41 -2.96 -22.02
N SER A 217 32.90 -4.07 -21.46
CA SER A 217 33.53 -5.16 -22.21
C SER A 217 33.20 -6.52 -21.58
N SER A 218 33.33 -7.59 -22.37
CA SER A 218 33.24 -8.96 -21.86
C SER A 218 34.43 -9.28 -20.89
N LYS A 219 34.23 -10.31 -20.07
CA LYS A 219 35.26 -10.75 -19.10
C LYS A 219 36.60 -11.08 -19.75
N THR A 220 36.57 -11.61 -20.97
CA THR A 220 37.78 -11.96 -21.76
C THR A 220 38.36 -10.77 -22.54
N GLY A 221 37.63 -9.63 -22.58
CA GLY A 221 38.00 -8.46 -23.37
C GLY A 221 37.86 -8.65 -24.89
N SER A 222 37.31 -9.78 -25.36
CA SER A 222 37.15 -10.07 -26.80
C SER A 222 35.97 -9.28 -27.42
N ILE A 223 35.01 -8.84 -26.61
CA ILE A 223 33.83 -8.06 -27.01
C ILE A 223 33.84 -6.74 -26.27
N VAL A 224 33.52 -5.66 -26.98
CA VAL A 224 33.30 -4.32 -26.42
C VAL A 224 31.85 -3.95 -26.68
N PHE A 225 31.15 -3.59 -25.60
CA PHE A 225 29.77 -3.12 -25.67
C PHE A 225 29.74 -1.62 -25.97
N MET A 226 29.15 -1.24 -27.10
CA MET A 226 29.19 0.13 -27.58
C MET A 226 27.77 0.67 -27.79
N GLU A 227 27.47 1.85 -27.21
CA GLU A 227 26.30 2.63 -27.55
C GLU A 227 26.55 3.34 -28.88
N PRO A 228 25.73 3.09 -29.95
CA PRO A 228 25.94 3.77 -31.24
C PRO A 228 25.79 5.29 -31.12
N GLU A 229 26.64 6.05 -31.81
CA GLU A 229 26.53 7.52 -31.87
C GLU A 229 25.14 7.98 -32.29
N ALA A 230 24.51 7.24 -33.22
CA ALA A 230 23.16 7.52 -33.71
C ALA A 230 22.06 7.50 -32.63
N THR A 231 22.28 6.84 -31.47
CA THR A 231 21.31 6.78 -30.39
C THR A 231 21.68 7.64 -29.17
N HIS A 232 22.91 8.16 -29.13
CA HIS A 232 23.46 8.82 -27.95
C HIS A 232 22.65 10.06 -27.51
N ALA A 233 22.38 10.98 -28.45
CA ALA A 233 21.57 12.18 -28.16
C ALA A 233 20.15 11.84 -27.72
N GLN A 234 19.54 10.84 -28.37
CA GLN A 234 18.18 10.38 -28.08
C GLN A 234 18.08 9.69 -26.71
N ASN A 235 19.08 8.90 -26.32
CA ASN A 235 19.12 8.28 -25.00
C ASN A 235 19.31 9.32 -23.89
N ARG A 236 20.08 10.37 -24.13
CA ARG A 236 20.20 11.51 -23.20
C ARG A 236 18.87 12.24 -23.03
N GLU A 237 18.17 12.51 -24.12
CA GLU A 237 16.83 13.13 -24.09
C GLU A 237 15.82 12.23 -23.34
N LEU A 238 15.87 10.91 -23.56
CA LEU A 238 15.03 9.96 -22.83
C LEU A 238 15.27 10.03 -21.32
N GLN A 239 16.52 10.14 -20.88
CA GLN A 239 16.82 10.29 -19.44
C GLN A 239 16.24 11.58 -18.86
N ASN A 240 16.29 12.69 -19.60
CA ASN A 240 15.68 13.94 -19.18
C ASN A 240 14.16 13.79 -19.05
N LEU A 241 13.48 13.19 -20.05
CA LEU A 241 12.04 12.97 -19.99
C LEU A 241 11.62 12.02 -18.86
N LEU A 242 12.41 10.99 -18.56
CA LEU A 242 12.15 10.12 -17.40
C LEU A 242 12.31 10.84 -16.07
N PHE A 243 13.26 11.76 -15.98
CA PHE A 243 13.40 12.63 -14.82
C PHE A 243 12.20 13.58 -14.68
N GLU A 244 11.78 14.22 -15.77
CA GLU A 244 10.59 15.09 -15.80
C GLU A 244 9.31 14.33 -15.43
N GLU A 245 9.16 13.08 -15.90
CA GLU A 245 8.05 12.19 -15.51
C GLU A 245 8.04 11.97 -13.99
N GLY A 246 9.20 11.66 -13.39
CA GLY A 246 9.32 11.47 -11.96
C GLY A 246 8.95 12.71 -11.15
N GLU A 247 9.38 13.89 -11.59
CA GLU A 247 9.05 15.17 -10.93
C GLU A 247 7.55 15.51 -11.07
N GLU A 248 6.95 15.26 -12.25
CA GLU A 248 5.51 15.48 -12.44
C GLU A 248 4.67 14.51 -11.59
N ILE A 249 5.07 13.24 -11.47
CA ILE A 249 4.42 12.27 -10.59
C ILE A 249 4.48 12.76 -9.13
N LYS A 250 5.63 13.22 -8.65
CA LYS A 250 5.75 13.78 -7.29
C LYS A 250 4.80 14.96 -7.06
N LYS A 251 4.69 15.84 -8.05
CA LYS A 251 3.77 16.99 -7.99
C LYS A 251 2.31 16.54 -7.91
N ILE A 252 1.90 15.57 -8.71
CA ILE A 252 0.56 14.99 -8.68
C ILE A 252 0.26 14.37 -7.30
N LEU A 253 1.20 13.58 -6.76
CA LEU A 253 1.05 12.98 -5.44
C LEU A 253 1.05 14.02 -4.31
N SER A 254 1.79 15.12 -4.46
CA SER A 254 1.75 16.25 -3.51
C SER A 254 0.35 16.89 -3.47
N VAL A 255 -0.23 17.19 -4.63
CA VAL A 255 -1.59 17.74 -4.73
C VAL A 255 -2.60 16.80 -4.11
N LEU A 256 -2.49 15.50 -4.38
CA LEU A 256 -3.37 14.48 -3.80
C LEU A 256 -3.18 14.38 -2.27
N THR A 257 -1.94 14.49 -1.77
CA THR A 257 -1.64 14.49 -0.34
C THR A 257 -2.30 15.69 0.34
N ASP A 258 -2.16 16.90 -0.25
CA ASP A 258 -2.75 18.12 0.30
C ASP A 258 -4.27 18.08 0.31
N TYR A 259 -4.88 17.44 -0.67
CA TYR A 259 -6.34 17.18 -0.69
C TYR A 259 -6.77 16.34 0.52
N PHE A 260 -5.97 15.35 0.93
CA PHE A 260 -6.31 14.47 2.05
C PHE A 260 -5.88 14.97 3.44
N ARG A 261 -5.06 16.00 3.56
CA ARG A 261 -4.66 16.57 4.88
C ARG A 261 -5.84 16.94 5.78
N PRO A 262 -6.89 17.63 5.28
CA PRO A 262 -8.06 17.94 6.10
C PRO A 262 -8.82 16.70 6.60
N HIS A 263 -8.67 15.55 5.95
CA HIS A 263 -9.33 14.29 6.32
C HIS A 263 -8.61 13.51 7.44
N LEU A 264 -7.47 14.01 7.95
CA LEU A 264 -6.68 13.33 8.97
C LEU A 264 -7.49 12.87 10.18
N SER A 265 -8.37 13.74 10.70
CA SER A 265 -9.22 13.40 11.85
C SER A 265 -10.19 12.27 11.53
N TYR A 266 -10.72 12.25 10.31
CA TYR A 266 -11.60 11.20 9.84
C TYR A 266 -10.85 9.86 9.68
N PHE A 267 -9.66 9.86 9.13
CA PHE A 267 -8.82 8.66 9.04
C PHE A 267 -8.44 8.08 10.41
N LYS A 268 -8.24 8.94 11.41
CA LYS A 268 -8.03 8.48 12.80
C LYS A 268 -9.26 7.76 13.35
N LEU A 269 -10.45 8.33 13.15
CA LEU A 269 -11.72 7.70 13.56
C LEU A 269 -11.95 6.36 12.85
N GLN A 270 -11.71 6.28 11.54
CA GLN A 270 -11.78 5.02 10.79
C GLN A 270 -10.82 3.98 11.38
N HIS A 271 -9.59 4.38 11.66
CA HIS A 271 -8.56 3.48 12.20
C HIS A 271 -8.93 2.94 13.58
N GLU A 272 -9.41 3.80 14.49
CA GLU A 272 -9.88 3.43 15.82
C GLU A 272 -11.09 2.49 15.76
N PHE A 273 -12.02 2.76 14.84
CA PHE A 273 -13.17 1.91 14.60
C PHE A 273 -12.75 0.51 14.12
N LEU A 274 -11.91 0.42 13.09
CA LEU A 274 -11.44 -0.86 12.54
C LEU A 274 -10.67 -1.66 13.60
N LEU A 275 -9.81 -1.00 14.38
CA LEU A 275 -9.09 -1.63 15.48
C LEU A 275 -10.05 -2.17 16.56
N SER A 276 -11.07 -1.39 16.92
CA SER A 276 -12.07 -1.81 17.91
C SER A 276 -12.85 -3.04 17.43
N ILE A 277 -13.23 -3.08 16.16
CA ILE A 277 -13.93 -4.24 15.56
C ILE A 277 -13.01 -5.48 15.58
N ASP A 278 -11.72 -5.34 15.24
CA ASP A 278 -10.77 -6.47 15.25
C ASP A 278 -10.54 -7.01 16.67
N MET A 279 -10.45 -6.12 17.67
CA MET A 279 -10.36 -6.52 19.06
C MET A 279 -11.61 -7.26 19.56
N VAL A 280 -12.80 -6.79 19.20
CA VAL A 280 -14.06 -7.46 19.56
C VAL A 280 -14.17 -8.81 18.86
N PHE A 281 -13.78 -8.88 17.60
CA PHE A 281 -13.70 -10.15 16.85
C PHE A 281 -12.77 -11.15 17.54
N ALA A 282 -11.54 -10.74 17.91
CA ALA A 282 -10.58 -11.61 18.58
C ALA A 282 -11.14 -12.17 19.88
N LYS A 283 -11.78 -11.33 20.71
CA LYS A 283 -12.45 -11.74 21.95
C LYS A 283 -13.61 -12.72 21.68
N ALA A 284 -14.43 -12.44 20.66
CA ALA A 284 -15.57 -13.30 20.30
C ALA A 284 -15.10 -14.68 19.79
N ARG A 285 -14.05 -14.72 18.97
CA ARG A 285 -13.44 -15.97 18.49
C ARG A 285 -12.81 -16.76 19.61
N TYR A 286 -12.10 -16.10 20.54
CA TYR A 286 -11.55 -16.74 21.72
C TYR A 286 -12.67 -17.31 22.60
N ALA A 287 -13.75 -16.55 22.85
CA ALA A 287 -14.90 -17.03 23.60
C ALA A 287 -15.54 -18.27 22.95
N GLN A 288 -15.65 -18.30 21.62
CA GLN A 288 -16.15 -19.48 20.87
C GLN A 288 -15.23 -20.69 21.09
N GLU A 289 -13.91 -20.51 21.00
CA GLU A 289 -12.92 -21.58 21.16
C GLU A 289 -13.00 -22.25 22.53
N ILE A 290 -13.08 -21.43 23.59
CA ILE A 290 -13.16 -21.93 24.97
C ILE A 290 -14.59 -22.31 25.42
N ARG A 291 -15.59 -22.19 24.52
CA ARG A 291 -17.03 -22.33 24.84
C ARG A 291 -17.46 -21.47 26.00
N GLY A 292 -16.93 -20.24 26.04
CA GLY A 292 -17.23 -19.25 27.08
C GLY A 292 -18.69 -18.83 27.07
N VAL A 293 -19.20 -18.51 28.25
CA VAL A 293 -20.55 -17.96 28.45
C VAL A 293 -20.48 -16.52 28.93
N LEU A 294 -21.49 -15.72 28.61
CA LEU A 294 -21.57 -14.34 29.08
C LEU A 294 -21.73 -14.33 30.61
N PRO A 295 -20.81 -13.73 31.37
CA PRO A 295 -20.91 -13.68 32.83
C PRO A 295 -22.05 -12.75 33.25
N LEU A 296 -22.75 -13.15 34.33
CA LEU A 296 -23.65 -12.26 35.06
C LEU A 296 -22.81 -11.41 35.99
N ILE A 297 -23.02 -10.10 35.95
CA ILE A 297 -22.31 -9.13 36.78
C ILE A 297 -23.36 -8.46 37.66
N ASP A 298 -23.24 -8.68 38.99
CA ASP A 298 -24.10 -8.09 40.02
C ASP A 298 -23.53 -6.73 40.49
#